data_6695b33823bb7fd7e04c2575750c9c80
#
_entry.id   6695b33823bb7fd7e04c2575750c9c80
#
_cell.length_a   1.000
_cell.length_b   1.000
_cell.length_c   1.000
_cell.angle_alpha   90.00
_cell.angle_beta   90.00
_cell.angle_gamma   90.00
#
_symmetry.space_group_name_H-M   'P 1'
#
loop_
_entity.id
_entity.type
_entity.pdbx_description
1 polymer ?
#
loop_
_entity_poly.entity_id
_entity_poly.type
_entity_poly.pdbx_seq_one_letter_code
_entity_poly.pdbx_strand_id
1 'polypeptide(L)'
;MLEKVFYTSVLVSDQDRALEFYTNVLGLEKRVENPTPDGPRFLTVGVKGDDFQLVLWPGAPGKAEPAMGRPPASVTIETDDCRRTIEELKARGVEFVSDVIEFRGVLVAQFQDPDGNLLQIREGRQSRTAEAA
;
A
#
# COMPACT_ATOMS: atom_id res chain seq x y z
N MET A 1 27.34 -1.75 6.09
CA MET A 1 26.46 -2.84 5.63
C MET A 1 25.06 -2.35 5.45
N LEU A 2 24.30 -3.10 4.67
CA LEU A 2 22.89 -2.78 4.47
C LEU A 2 22.13 -2.89 5.80
N GLU A 3 21.21 -1.96 6.06
CA GLU A 3 20.52 -1.92 7.34
C GLU A 3 19.02 -2.17 7.19
N LYS A 4 18.38 -1.58 6.20
CA LYS A 4 16.95 -1.77 6.00
C LYS A 4 16.53 -1.19 4.66
N VAL A 5 15.36 -1.60 4.19
CA VAL A 5 14.72 -0.95 3.04
C VAL A 5 14.06 0.32 3.57
N PHE A 6 14.42 1.48 3.00
CA PHE A 6 13.96 2.77 3.51
C PHE A 6 12.69 3.23 2.82
N TYR A 7 12.67 3.17 1.49
CA TYR A 7 11.43 3.46 0.76
C TYR A 7 11.42 2.73 -0.58
N THR A 8 10.21 2.65 -1.15
CA THR A 8 9.99 2.16 -2.50
C THR A 8 9.07 3.14 -3.22
N SER A 9 9.06 3.08 -4.54
CA SER A 9 8.27 4.01 -5.34
C SER A 9 6.99 3.35 -5.83
N VAL A 10 5.91 4.14 -5.81
CA VAL A 10 4.64 3.78 -6.44
C VAL A 10 4.41 4.82 -7.54
N LEU A 11 4.22 4.36 -8.76
CA LEU A 11 4.03 5.27 -9.88
C LEU A 11 2.58 5.72 -9.96
N VAL A 12 2.39 7.02 -10.05
CA VAL A 12 1.05 7.62 -10.03
C VAL A 12 0.95 8.63 -11.17
N SER A 13 -0.26 8.81 -11.69
CA SER A 13 -0.48 9.78 -12.76
C SER A 13 -0.64 11.21 -12.24
N ASP A 14 -1.08 11.35 -10.98
CA ASP A 14 -1.38 12.64 -10.38
C ASP A 14 -1.00 12.58 -8.90
N GLN A 15 0.03 13.33 -8.53
CA GLN A 15 0.54 13.29 -7.15
C GLN A 15 -0.48 13.80 -6.13
N ASP A 16 -1.26 14.81 -6.48
CA ASP A 16 -2.26 15.33 -5.54
C ASP A 16 -3.37 14.33 -5.30
N ARG A 17 -3.84 13.68 -6.35
CA ARG A 17 -4.87 12.65 -6.22
C ARG A 17 -4.33 11.45 -5.43
N ALA A 18 -3.10 11.06 -5.70
CA ALA A 18 -2.48 9.97 -4.97
C ALA A 18 -2.32 10.31 -3.50
N LEU A 19 -1.85 11.51 -3.18
CA LEU A 19 -1.69 11.95 -1.80
C LEU A 19 -3.03 11.91 -1.06
N GLU A 20 -4.10 12.38 -1.69
CA GLU A 20 -5.43 12.34 -1.09
C GLU A 20 -5.85 10.90 -0.77
N PHE A 21 -5.63 9.98 -1.70
CA PHE A 21 -5.99 8.60 -1.50
C PHE A 21 -5.17 7.97 -0.37
N TYR A 22 -3.85 8.09 -0.43
CA TYR A 22 -3.00 7.42 0.56
C TYR A 22 -3.13 8.02 1.95
N THR A 23 -3.43 9.31 2.07
CA THR A 23 -3.59 9.93 3.39
C THR A 23 -5.02 9.88 3.89
N ASN A 24 -5.98 10.41 3.13
CA ASN A 24 -7.35 10.54 3.64
C ASN A 24 -8.17 9.26 3.53
N VAL A 25 -7.89 8.43 2.55
CA VAL A 25 -8.62 7.17 2.39
C VAL A 25 -7.93 6.05 3.16
N LEU A 26 -6.63 5.84 2.94
CA LEU A 26 -5.91 4.77 3.60
C LEU A 26 -5.44 5.10 5.01
N GLY A 27 -5.34 6.38 5.35
CA GLY A 27 -4.92 6.79 6.69
C GLY A 27 -3.42 6.83 6.90
N LEU A 28 -2.63 6.82 5.84
CA LEU A 28 -1.19 7.00 5.97
C LEU A 28 -0.90 8.48 6.22
N GLU A 29 0.30 8.77 6.68
CA GLU A 29 0.71 10.16 6.92
C GLU A 29 1.70 10.63 5.87
N LYS A 30 1.54 11.88 5.46
CA LYS A 30 2.52 12.51 4.58
C LYS A 30 3.82 12.72 5.38
N ARG A 31 4.95 12.35 4.78
CA ARG A 31 6.25 12.45 5.44
C ARG A 31 7.10 13.54 4.83
N VAL A 32 7.35 13.48 3.53
CA VAL A 32 8.22 14.41 2.84
C VAL A 32 7.47 15.01 1.68
N GLU A 33 7.64 16.30 1.47
CA GLU A 33 7.11 16.97 0.30
C GLU A 33 8.07 18.10 -0.07
N ASN A 34 8.98 17.80 -0.99
CA ASN A 34 9.98 18.77 -1.45
C ASN A 34 9.84 18.99 -2.94
N PRO A 35 9.78 20.26 -3.38
CA PRO A 35 9.78 20.53 -4.82
C PRO A 35 11.12 20.13 -5.42
N THR A 36 11.09 19.69 -6.68
CA THR A 36 12.31 19.49 -7.44
C THR A 36 12.44 20.63 -8.45
N PRO A 37 13.67 20.95 -8.90
CA PRO A 37 13.86 22.13 -9.75
C PRO A 37 13.06 22.10 -11.05
N ASP A 38 12.88 20.95 -11.65
CA ASP A 38 12.34 20.84 -12.99
C ASP A 38 11.13 19.94 -13.12
N GLY A 39 10.40 19.73 -12.03
CA GLY A 39 9.29 18.83 -12.22
C GLY A 39 8.59 18.42 -10.96
N PRO A 40 8.36 17.11 -10.78
CA PRO A 40 7.50 16.62 -9.71
C PRO A 40 8.08 16.85 -8.33
N ARG A 41 7.21 16.83 -7.35
CA ARG A 41 7.63 16.90 -5.95
C ARG A 41 8.19 15.55 -5.53
N PHE A 42 9.20 15.57 -4.67
CA PHE A 42 9.56 14.36 -3.93
C PHE A 42 8.59 14.22 -2.79
N LEU A 43 7.66 13.28 -2.94
CA LEU A 43 6.50 13.16 -2.07
C LEU A 43 6.45 11.75 -1.50
N THR A 44 6.39 11.64 -0.17
CA THR A 44 6.33 10.33 0.49
C THR A 44 5.22 10.27 1.53
N VAL A 45 4.74 9.06 1.74
CA VAL A 45 3.76 8.74 2.78
C VAL A 45 4.24 7.50 3.53
N GLY A 46 3.74 7.31 4.73
CA GLY A 46 4.11 6.15 5.54
C GLY A 46 3.09 5.84 6.61
N VAL A 47 3.22 4.68 7.21
CA VAL A 47 2.36 4.27 8.33
C VAL A 47 2.92 4.90 9.61
N LYS A 48 2.05 5.47 10.41
CA LYS A 48 2.46 6.10 11.65
C LYS A 48 3.23 5.10 12.53
N GLY A 49 4.41 5.50 12.95
CA GLY A 49 5.26 4.67 13.78
C GLY A 49 6.20 3.75 13.03
N ASP A 50 6.12 3.72 11.70
CA ASP A 50 6.99 2.91 10.88
C ASP A 50 7.90 3.82 10.05
N ASP A 51 9.16 3.42 9.88
CA ASP A 51 10.13 4.20 9.11
C ASP A 51 9.97 4.04 7.61
N PHE A 52 9.39 2.95 7.16
CA PHE A 52 9.28 2.65 5.73
C PHE A 52 8.36 3.65 5.04
N GLN A 53 8.76 4.12 3.88
CA GLN A 53 8.00 5.13 3.14
C GLN A 53 7.69 4.67 1.73
N LEU A 54 6.57 5.17 1.22
CA LEU A 54 6.20 5.03 -0.18
C LEU A 54 6.43 6.37 -0.86
N VAL A 55 7.23 6.37 -1.92
CA VAL A 55 7.41 7.57 -2.75
C VAL A 55 6.32 7.57 -3.81
N LEU A 56 5.50 8.61 -3.82
CA LEU A 56 4.46 8.77 -4.83
C LEU A 56 5.06 9.53 -6.00
N TRP A 57 5.54 8.80 -6.99
CA TRP A 57 6.31 9.39 -8.09
C TRP A 57 5.51 9.36 -9.39
N PRO A 58 5.52 10.45 -10.18
CA PRO A 58 4.78 10.48 -11.44
C PRO A 58 5.37 9.49 -12.44
N GLY A 59 4.49 8.75 -13.09
CA GLY A 59 4.90 7.79 -14.10
C GLY A 59 3.72 6.99 -14.58
N ALA A 60 3.97 6.12 -15.55
CA ALA A 60 2.96 5.20 -16.01
C ALA A 60 2.75 4.13 -14.93
N PRO A 61 1.56 4.04 -14.36
CA PRO A 61 1.32 3.05 -13.32
C PRO A 61 1.52 1.65 -13.87
N GLY A 62 2.11 0.81 -13.05
CA GLY A 62 2.23 -0.59 -13.40
C GLY A 62 0.88 -1.25 -13.30
N LYS A 63 0.44 -1.88 -14.37
CA LYS A 63 -0.78 -2.70 -14.33
C LYS A 63 -0.38 -4.09 -13.90
N ALA A 64 -0.77 -4.45 -12.70
CA ALA A 64 -0.61 -5.82 -12.27
C ALA A 64 -1.67 -6.66 -12.96
N GLU A 65 -1.28 -7.35 -14.00
CA GLU A 65 -2.19 -8.28 -14.67
C GLU A 65 -2.24 -9.57 -13.86
N PRO A 66 -3.44 -10.09 -13.57
CA PRO A 66 -3.52 -11.39 -12.92
C PRO A 66 -2.99 -12.44 -13.88
N ALA A 67 -1.77 -12.85 -13.66
CA ALA A 67 -1.21 -13.96 -14.38
C ALA A 67 -1.62 -15.26 -13.67
N MET A 68 -0.98 -16.32 -13.93
CA MET A 68 -1.18 -17.59 -13.26
C MET A 68 -1.22 -17.41 -11.75
N GLY A 69 -2.40 -17.55 -11.21
CA GLY A 69 -2.60 -17.19 -9.83
C GLY A 69 -2.61 -15.67 -9.70
N ARG A 70 -2.34 -15.16 -8.52
CA ARG A 70 -2.31 -13.73 -8.28
C ARG A 70 -0.92 -13.18 -8.37
N PRO A 71 -0.74 -12.08 -9.08
CA PRO A 71 0.55 -11.41 -9.03
C PRO A 71 0.75 -10.87 -7.62
N PRO A 72 1.97 -10.81 -7.14
CA PRO A 72 2.23 -10.15 -5.87
C PRO A 72 1.84 -8.69 -5.98
N ALA A 73 1.26 -8.17 -4.91
CA ALA A 73 0.92 -6.75 -4.85
C ALA A 73 2.19 -5.91 -4.78
N SER A 74 2.10 -4.67 -5.27
CA SER A 74 3.23 -3.74 -5.19
C SER A 74 3.59 -3.44 -3.75
N VAL A 75 2.59 -3.32 -2.88
CA VAL A 75 2.78 -2.99 -1.48
C VAL A 75 1.85 -3.84 -0.66
N THR A 76 2.35 -4.40 0.43
CA THR A 76 1.53 -5.11 1.41
C THR A 76 1.63 -4.38 2.74
N ILE A 77 0.48 -4.05 3.31
CA ILE A 77 0.38 -3.30 4.54
C ILE A 77 -0.25 -4.19 5.61
N GLU A 78 0.39 -4.28 6.75
CA GLU A 78 -0.13 -5.06 7.88
C GLU A 78 -1.32 -4.32 8.51
N THR A 79 -2.35 -5.06 8.86
CA THR A 79 -3.47 -4.53 9.65
C THR A 79 -3.74 -5.46 10.82
N ASP A 80 -4.31 -4.91 11.87
CA ASP A 80 -4.68 -5.71 13.05
C ASP A 80 -5.98 -6.47 12.85
N ASP A 81 -6.82 -6.05 11.91
CA ASP A 81 -8.11 -6.68 11.66
C ASP A 81 -8.47 -6.53 10.18
N CYS A 82 -8.20 -7.57 9.41
CA CYS A 82 -8.36 -7.53 7.96
C CYS A 82 -9.82 -7.30 7.54
N ARG A 83 -10.75 -8.02 8.14
CA ARG A 83 -12.16 -7.94 7.75
C ARG A 83 -12.74 -6.56 8.07
N ARG A 84 -12.39 -6.02 9.22
CA ARG A 84 -12.84 -4.68 9.60
C ARG A 84 -12.23 -3.62 8.69
N THR A 85 -10.96 -3.75 8.37
CA THR A 85 -10.28 -2.82 7.49
C THR A 85 -10.93 -2.81 6.10
N ILE A 86 -11.28 -3.98 5.58
CA ILE A 86 -11.99 -4.08 4.31
C ILE A 86 -13.30 -3.28 4.35
N GLU A 87 -14.08 -3.46 5.41
CA GLU A 87 -15.34 -2.76 5.54
C GLU A 87 -15.16 -1.24 5.61
N GLU A 88 -14.18 -0.80 6.39
CA GLU A 88 -13.90 0.62 6.51
C GLU A 88 -13.41 1.23 5.19
N LEU A 89 -12.53 0.55 4.49
CA LEU A 89 -12.03 1.04 3.22
C LEU A 89 -13.10 1.04 2.14
N LYS A 90 -13.95 0.01 2.10
CA LYS A 90 -15.09 -0.01 1.18
C LYS A 90 -16.02 1.16 1.43
N ALA A 91 -16.26 1.49 2.69
CA ALA A 91 -17.09 2.64 3.05
C ALA A 91 -16.49 3.95 2.58
N ARG A 92 -15.19 3.99 2.37
CA ARG A 92 -14.49 5.17 1.85
C ARG A 92 -14.31 5.13 0.33
N GLY A 93 -14.93 4.15 -0.34
CA GLY A 93 -14.91 4.07 -1.78
C GLY A 93 -13.81 3.22 -2.39
N VAL A 94 -13.06 2.48 -1.59
CA VAL A 94 -12.01 1.60 -2.11
C VAL A 94 -12.62 0.39 -2.78
N GLU A 95 -12.12 0.05 -3.94
CA GLU A 95 -12.56 -1.13 -4.67
C GLU A 95 -11.60 -2.28 -4.41
N PHE A 96 -12.11 -3.35 -3.82
CA PHE A 96 -11.33 -4.55 -3.61
C PHE A 96 -11.46 -5.46 -4.82
N VAL A 97 -10.33 -6.01 -5.24
CA VAL A 97 -10.28 -6.93 -6.38
C VAL A 97 -10.40 -8.37 -5.95
N SER A 98 -10.42 -8.63 -4.65
CA SER A 98 -10.60 -9.97 -4.12
C SER A 98 -11.34 -9.90 -2.80
N ASP A 99 -12.02 -10.99 -2.46
CA ASP A 99 -12.49 -11.20 -1.10
C ASP A 99 -11.31 -11.54 -0.20
N VAL A 100 -11.54 -11.55 1.11
CA VAL A 100 -10.50 -11.98 2.04
C VAL A 100 -10.17 -13.44 1.77
N ILE A 101 -8.89 -13.74 1.74
CA ILE A 101 -8.38 -15.09 1.54
C ILE A 101 -7.59 -15.47 2.78
N GLU A 102 -7.84 -16.66 3.29
CA GLU A 102 -7.05 -17.20 4.38
C GLU A 102 -6.04 -18.19 3.83
N PHE A 103 -4.80 -18.02 4.25
CA PHE A 103 -3.73 -18.91 3.85
C PHE A 103 -2.78 -19.08 5.04
N ARG A 104 -2.76 -20.28 5.61
CA ARG A 104 -1.89 -20.63 6.74
C ARG A 104 -2.03 -19.67 7.93
N GLY A 105 -3.28 -19.32 8.24
CA GLY A 105 -3.56 -18.44 9.38
C GLY A 105 -3.36 -16.96 9.08
N VAL A 106 -3.00 -16.61 7.87
CA VAL A 106 -2.85 -15.22 7.43
C VAL A 106 -4.04 -14.85 6.58
N LEU A 107 -4.66 -13.73 6.88
CA LEU A 107 -5.74 -13.18 6.07
C LEU A 107 -5.18 -12.09 5.17
N VAL A 108 -5.52 -12.16 3.89
CA VAL A 108 -5.10 -11.13 2.93
C VAL A 108 -6.28 -10.71 2.07
N ALA A 109 -6.23 -9.47 1.60
CA ALA A 109 -7.18 -8.96 0.61
C ALA A 109 -6.47 -7.90 -0.24
N GLN A 110 -6.85 -7.82 -1.51
CA GLN A 110 -6.18 -6.92 -2.45
C GLN A 110 -7.14 -5.86 -2.95
N PHE A 111 -6.62 -4.68 -3.15
CA PHE A 111 -7.37 -3.53 -3.66
C PHE A 111 -6.47 -2.70 -4.56
N GLN A 112 -7.06 -1.72 -5.23
CA GLN A 112 -6.33 -0.85 -6.14
C GLN A 112 -6.36 0.58 -5.65
N ASP A 113 -5.26 1.30 -5.94
CA ASP A 113 -5.26 2.74 -5.78
C ASP A 113 -5.94 3.39 -7.01
N PRO A 114 -6.08 4.73 -7.05
CA PRO A 114 -6.75 5.38 -8.18
C PRO A 114 -6.10 5.14 -9.54
N ASP A 115 -4.83 4.78 -9.56
CA ASP A 115 -4.10 4.52 -10.78
C ASP A 115 -4.08 3.05 -11.18
N GLY A 116 -4.71 2.19 -10.40
CA GLY A 116 -4.72 0.76 -10.67
C GLY A 116 -3.53 0.01 -10.11
N ASN A 117 -2.71 0.65 -9.30
CA ASN A 117 -1.65 -0.08 -8.61
C ASN A 117 -2.28 -1.05 -7.62
N LEU A 118 -1.79 -2.27 -7.62
CA LEU A 118 -2.34 -3.30 -6.75
C LEU A 118 -1.68 -3.24 -5.38
N LEU A 119 -2.51 -3.09 -4.35
CA LEU A 119 -2.06 -3.12 -2.97
C LEU A 119 -2.72 -4.27 -2.24
N GLN A 120 -2.15 -4.63 -1.10
CA GLN A 120 -2.65 -5.74 -0.30
C GLN A 120 -2.63 -5.35 1.17
N ILE A 121 -3.66 -5.74 1.90
CA ILE A 121 -3.62 -5.72 3.35
C ILE A 121 -3.45 -7.14 3.85
N ARG A 122 -2.78 -7.27 4.98
CA ARG A 122 -2.43 -8.55 5.57
C ARG A 122 -2.70 -8.50 7.07
N GLU A 123 -3.34 -9.54 7.57
CA GLU A 123 -3.47 -9.72 9.01
C GLU A 123 -2.79 -11.03 9.36
N GLY A 124 -1.68 -10.93 10.06
CA GLY A 124 -0.90 -12.09 10.42
C GLY A 124 -0.45 -12.05 11.87
N ARG A 125 -1.29 -11.49 12.73
CA ARG A 125 -0.87 -11.26 14.11
C ARG A 125 -0.42 -12.52 14.85
N GLN A 126 -1.02 -13.65 14.55
CA GLN A 126 -0.58 -14.89 15.16
C GLN A 126 0.67 -15.43 14.51
N SER A 127 0.83 -15.14 13.24
CA SER A 127 2.01 -15.55 12.52
C SER A 127 3.22 -14.74 12.89
N ARG A 128 3.06 -13.60 13.57
CA ARG A 128 4.21 -12.82 14.01
C ARG A 128 5.15 -13.65 14.86
N THR A 129 4.61 -14.38 15.83
CA THR A 129 5.41 -15.26 16.66
C THR A 129 5.94 -16.44 15.86
N ALA A 130 5.12 -17.02 15.00
CA ALA A 130 5.53 -18.12 14.16
C ALA A 130 6.61 -17.70 13.16
N GLU A 131 6.49 -16.51 12.62
CA GLU A 131 7.49 -15.98 11.70
C GLU A 131 8.80 -15.66 12.41
N ALA A 132 8.72 -15.22 13.65
CA ALA A 132 9.92 -14.94 14.44
C ALA A 132 10.63 -16.21 14.85
N ALA A 133 9.91 -17.32 14.95
CA ALA A 133 10.50 -18.59 15.26
C ALA A 133 11.10 -19.23 14.01
#